data_90398875c9ec9d69d18279b7caf3a885
#
_entry.id   90398875c9ec9d69d18279b7caf3a885
#
_cell.length_a   1.000
_cell.length_b   1.000
_cell.length_c   1.000
_cell.angle_alpha   90.00
_cell.angle_beta   90.00
_cell.angle_gamma   90.00
#
_symmetry.space_group_name_H-M   'P 1'
#
loop_
_entity.id
_entity.type
_entity.pdbx_description
1 polymer ?
#
loop_
_entity_poly.entity_id
_entity_poly.type
_entity_poly.pdbx_seq_one_letter_code
_entity_poly.pdbx_strand_id
1 'polypeptide(L)'
;MATAAAPVVAAATSVSKARKLPAPNSDFYQLVDVLTDDELAIVRKVRTYMETKVQPIINKYWSDDAFPFELLPSFKQLQIGGLGFEGYGCAGGSQKLFGFVAMELARVDASFCTFFGVHSGLAMGSIYLDGSEEQKQKWLPPMARFEKIGCFGLTEPLVGSGASGGLLTTAKRDGDTWILNGEKRWIGNAPWCDVSIIWARDLADNQVKGFHR
;
A
#
# COMPACT_ATOMS: atom_id res chain seq x y z
N MET A 1 -17.35 27.64 77.90
CA MET A 1 -16.19 28.00 77.09
C MET A 1 -16.36 27.36 75.68
N ALA A 2 -16.75 28.13 74.70
CA ALA A 2 -16.98 27.67 73.35
C ALA A 2 -15.72 27.99 72.51
N THR A 3 -15.09 26.95 72.02
CA THR A 3 -13.93 27.07 71.12
C THR A 3 -14.42 27.27 69.69
N ALA A 4 -14.13 28.46 69.13
CA ALA A 4 -14.42 28.80 67.72
C ALA A 4 -13.47 28.01 66.81
N ALA A 5 -14.06 27.29 65.84
CA ALA A 5 -13.32 26.63 64.80
C ALA A 5 -12.88 27.66 63.74
N ALA A 6 -11.60 27.63 63.37
CA ALA A 6 -11.03 28.49 62.29
C ALA A 6 -11.53 28.06 60.90
N PRO A 7 -11.71 29.01 59.97
CA PRO A 7 -12.17 28.66 58.63
C PRO A 7 -11.05 27.98 57.82
N VAL A 8 -11.38 26.83 57.24
CA VAL A 8 -10.52 26.14 56.26
C VAL A 8 -10.54 26.92 54.98
N VAL A 9 -9.42 27.56 54.65
CA VAL A 9 -9.21 28.22 53.34
C VAL A 9 -8.99 27.11 52.29
N ALA A 10 -9.98 26.91 51.43
CA ALA A 10 -9.84 26.03 50.28
C ALA A 10 -8.82 26.65 49.29
N ALA A 11 -7.66 26.02 49.17
CA ALA A 11 -6.68 26.35 48.16
C ALA A 11 -7.25 26.02 46.77
N ALA A 12 -7.58 27.03 46.01
CA ALA A 12 -7.92 26.88 44.59
C ALA A 12 -6.69 26.39 43.81
N THR A 13 -6.62 25.10 43.52
CA THR A 13 -5.65 24.54 42.60
C THR A 13 -6.00 25.02 41.19
N SER A 14 -5.31 26.04 40.72
CA SER A 14 -5.33 26.41 39.29
C SER A 14 -4.70 25.27 38.51
N VAL A 15 -5.55 24.47 37.85
CA VAL A 15 -5.09 23.49 36.88
C VAL A 15 -4.47 24.30 35.72
N SER A 16 -3.15 24.40 35.70
CA SER A 16 -2.40 24.96 34.61
C SER A 16 -2.84 24.22 33.34
N LYS A 17 -3.43 24.93 32.37
CA LYS A 17 -3.72 24.38 31.06
C LYS A 17 -2.41 23.83 30.49
N ALA A 18 -2.27 22.50 30.42
CA ALA A 18 -1.10 21.86 29.88
C ALA A 18 -0.80 22.45 28.49
N ARG A 19 0.36 23.07 28.36
CA ARG A 19 0.80 23.69 27.10
C ARG A 19 0.87 22.57 26.05
N LYS A 20 0.00 22.66 25.03
CA LYS A 20 -0.01 21.69 23.95
C LYS A 20 1.34 21.76 23.24
N LEU A 21 2.15 20.72 23.36
CA LEU A 21 3.41 20.67 22.65
C LEU A 21 3.16 20.63 21.13
N PRO A 22 4.01 21.26 20.31
CA PRO A 22 3.93 21.13 18.87
C PRO A 22 4.02 19.65 18.49
N ALA A 23 3.34 19.27 17.41
CA ALA A 23 3.47 17.90 16.87
C ALA A 23 4.94 17.61 16.58
N PRO A 24 5.46 16.44 16.98
CA PRO A 24 6.85 16.10 16.70
C PRO A 24 7.10 16.09 15.20
N ASN A 25 8.12 16.80 14.76
CA ASN A 25 8.60 16.70 13.39
C ASN A 25 9.60 15.54 13.33
N SER A 26 9.19 14.43 12.72
CA SER A 26 10.02 13.24 12.55
C SER A 26 10.94 13.32 11.33
N ASP A 27 10.79 14.32 10.48
CA ASP A 27 11.65 14.57 9.33
C ASP A 27 12.91 15.35 9.74
N PHE A 28 13.76 14.68 10.53
CA PHE A 28 14.98 15.27 11.08
C PHE A 28 15.98 15.70 10.00
N TYR A 29 16.01 14.99 8.89
CA TYR A 29 16.91 15.28 7.75
C TYR A 29 16.28 16.19 6.71
N GLN A 30 15.07 16.70 6.94
CA GLN A 30 14.33 17.53 5.98
C GLN A 30 14.19 16.87 4.59
N LEU A 31 13.92 15.57 4.59
CA LEU A 31 13.78 14.79 3.34
C LEU A 31 12.66 15.30 2.45
N VAL A 32 11.67 15.98 3.01
CA VAL A 32 10.57 16.61 2.24
C VAL A 32 11.08 17.69 1.27
N ASP A 33 12.25 18.29 1.51
CA ASP A 33 12.81 19.35 0.67
C ASP A 33 13.24 18.85 -0.74
N VAL A 34 13.33 17.52 -0.92
CA VAL A 34 13.60 16.95 -2.24
C VAL A 34 12.36 16.86 -3.14
N LEU A 35 11.17 17.11 -2.57
CA LEU A 35 9.90 17.07 -3.29
C LEU A 35 9.61 18.44 -3.94
N THR A 36 8.96 18.41 -5.09
CA THR A 36 8.34 19.60 -5.67
C THR A 36 7.09 20.00 -4.89
N ASP A 37 6.61 21.21 -5.10
CA ASP A 37 5.37 21.69 -4.46
C ASP A 37 4.17 20.80 -4.80
N ASP A 38 4.07 20.33 -6.06
CA ASP A 38 3.00 19.44 -6.50
C ASP A 38 3.11 18.07 -5.84
N GLU A 39 4.32 17.48 -5.77
CA GLU A 39 4.57 16.23 -5.06
C GLU A 39 4.23 16.36 -3.57
N LEU A 40 4.62 17.46 -2.94
CA LEU A 40 4.32 17.73 -1.55
C LEU A 40 2.81 17.89 -1.30
N ALA A 41 2.07 18.49 -2.25
CA ALA A 41 0.62 18.56 -2.18
C ALA A 41 -0.04 17.18 -2.19
N ILE A 42 0.44 16.24 -3.02
CA ILE A 42 -0.01 14.85 -3.06
C ILE A 42 0.27 14.16 -1.72
N VAL A 43 1.48 14.27 -1.19
CA VAL A 43 1.87 13.69 0.10
C VAL A 43 0.96 14.20 1.23
N ARG A 44 0.69 15.51 1.27
CA ARG A 44 -0.22 16.12 2.26
C ARG A 44 -1.66 15.62 2.10
N LYS A 45 -2.14 15.46 0.87
CA LYS A 45 -3.47 14.89 0.58
C LYS A 45 -3.60 13.47 1.12
N VAL A 46 -2.58 12.62 0.90
CA VAL A 46 -2.53 11.25 1.42
C VAL A 46 -2.48 11.26 2.94
N ARG A 47 -1.63 12.06 3.56
CA ARG A 47 -1.55 12.23 5.02
C ARG A 47 -2.91 12.59 5.62
N THR A 48 -3.55 13.61 5.09
CA THR A 48 -4.87 14.04 5.56
C THR A 48 -5.91 12.93 5.45
N TYR A 49 -5.92 12.20 4.33
CA TYR A 49 -6.80 11.05 4.16
C TYR A 49 -6.56 9.98 5.22
N MET A 50 -5.32 9.59 5.43
CA MET A 50 -4.95 8.57 6.39
C MET A 50 -5.32 8.96 7.83
N GLU A 51 -5.06 10.20 8.22
CA GLU A 51 -5.37 10.72 9.56
C GLU A 51 -6.88 10.86 9.80
N THR A 52 -7.65 11.27 8.80
CA THR A 52 -9.06 11.61 8.98
C THR A 52 -10.01 10.46 8.64
N LYS A 53 -9.64 9.54 7.77
CA LYS A 53 -10.49 8.44 7.29
C LYS A 53 -10.06 7.08 7.81
N VAL A 54 -8.76 6.80 7.83
CA VAL A 54 -8.23 5.49 8.20
C VAL A 54 -7.95 5.37 9.69
N GLN A 55 -7.17 6.29 10.25
CA GLN A 55 -6.75 6.26 11.65
C GLN A 55 -7.90 6.08 12.66
N PRO A 56 -9.07 6.71 12.50
CA PRO A 56 -10.15 6.56 13.48
C PRO A 56 -10.74 5.16 13.59
N ILE A 57 -10.61 4.34 12.55
CA ILE A 57 -11.30 3.04 12.46
C ILE A 57 -10.34 1.86 12.39
N ILE A 58 -9.07 2.07 12.01
CA ILE A 58 -8.17 0.98 11.63
C ILE A 58 -7.89 -0.02 12.74
N ASN A 59 -7.83 0.43 14.00
CA ASN A 59 -7.57 -0.46 15.13
C ASN A 59 -8.62 -1.57 15.27
N LYS A 60 -9.89 -1.27 14.94
CA LYS A 60 -10.95 -2.28 14.91
C LYS A 60 -10.67 -3.34 13.86
N TYR A 61 -10.33 -2.92 12.63
CA TYR A 61 -10.02 -3.84 11.54
C TYR A 61 -8.80 -4.70 11.83
N TRP A 62 -7.78 -4.11 12.45
CA TRP A 62 -6.60 -4.85 12.89
C TRP A 62 -6.95 -5.91 13.93
N SER A 63 -7.81 -5.60 14.90
CA SER A 63 -8.25 -6.55 15.91
C SER A 63 -9.16 -7.66 15.36
N ASP A 64 -9.91 -7.36 14.30
CA ASP A 64 -10.85 -8.28 13.66
C ASP A 64 -10.19 -9.11 12.53
N ASP A 65 -8.87 -8.97 12.31
CA ASP A 65 -8.12 -9.57 11.19
C ASP A 65 -8.80 -9.30 9.84
N ALA A 66 -9.19 -8.04 9.62
CA ALA A 66 -9.97 -7.60 8.47
C ALA A 66 -9.34 -6.37 7.77
N PHE A 67 -9.78 -6.11 6.54
CA PHE A 67 -9.40 -4.92 5.78
C PHE A 67 -10.63 -4.02 5.52
N PRO A 68 -10.54 -2.69 5.70
CA PRO A 68 -11.68 -1.78 5.57
C PRO A 68 -12.03 -1.48 4.10
N PHE A 69 -12.64 -2.42 3.42
CA PHE A 69 -13.03 -2.29 2.00
C PHE A 69 -13.97 -1.13 1.71
N GLU A 70 -14.74 -0.70 2.69
CA GLU A 70 -15.60 0.48 2.58
C GLU A 70 -14.85 1.78 2.35
N LEU A 71 -13.55 1.82 2.63
CA LEU A 71 -12.70 2.98 2.34
C LEU A 71 -12.21 3.03 0.89
N LEU A 72 -12.28 1.93 0.12
CA LEU A 72 -11.76 1.91 -1.25
C LEU A 72 -12.40 2.95 -2.17
N PRO A 73 -13.72 3.21 -2.15
CA PRO A 73 -14.32 4.25 -2.98
C PRO A 73 -13.74 5.64 -2.72
N SER A 74 -13.40 5.97 -1.46
CA SER A 74 -12.77 7.24 -1.11
C SER A 74 -11.27 7.21 -1.35
N PHE A 75 -10.60 6.06 -1.20
CA PHE A 75 -9.19 5.88 -1.51
C PHE A 75 -8.88 6.12 -3.00
N LYS A 76 -9.75 5.67 -3.89
CA LYS A 76 -9.66 5.93 -5.34
C LYS A 76 -9.56 7.43 -5.67
N GLN A 77 -10.18 8.29 -4.86
CA GLN A 77 -10.16 9.75 -5.06
C GLN A 77 -8.79 10.37 -4.78
N LEU A 78 -7.87 9.63 -4.18
CA LEU A 78 -6.48 10.07 -4.03
C LEU A 78 -5.76 10.15 -5.37
N GLN A 79 -6.17 9.33 -6.36
CA GLN A 79 -5.60 9.26 -7.70
C GLN A 79 -4.09 8.94 -7.69
N ILE A 80 -3.69 7.99 -6.85
CA ILE A 80 -2.29 7.57 -6.67
C ILE A 80 -1.99 6.21 -7.32
N GLY A 81 -2.93 5.60 -8.04
CA GLY A 81 -2.70 4.33 -8.72
C GLY A 81 -1.67 4.46 -9.83
N GLY A 82 -0.68 3.58 -9.83
CA GLY A 82 0.41 3.62 -10.80
C GLY A 82 1.37 4.79 -10.64
N LEU A 83 1.56 5.30 -9.41
CA LEU A 83 2.63 6.27 -9.13
C LEU A 83 3.98 5.72 -9.63
N GLY A 84 4.75 6.58 -10.32
CA GLY A 84 6.04 6.25 -10.91
C GLY A 84 5.96 5.63 -12.30
N PHE A 85 4.77 5.45 -12.88
CA PHE A 85 4.56 4.96 -14.24
C PHE A 85 3.88 6.01 -15.11
N GLU A 86 4.38 6.21 -16.33
CA GLU A 86 3.85 7.18 -17.28
C GLU A 86 2.83 6.52 -18.24
N GLY A 87 1.79 7.27 -18.61
CA GLY A 87 0.78 6.77 -19.57
C GLY A 87 -0.25 5.84 -18.93
N TYR A 88 -1.11 5.25 -19.74
CA TYR A 88 -2.14 4.26 -19.38
C TYR A 88 -3.07 4.70 -18.25
N GLY A 89 -3.24 6.01 -18.02
CA GLY A 89 -4.02 6.55 -16.92
C GLY A 89 -3.37 6.42 -15.54
N CYS A 90 -2.11 6.02 -15.47
CA CYS A 90 -1.30 6.00 -14.26
C CYS A 90 -1.07 7.41 -13.71
N ALA A 91 -0.87 7.52 -12.40
CA ALA A 91 -0.66 8.81 -11.75
C ALA A 91 0.65 9.51 -12.13
N GLY A 92 1.61 8.77 -12.73
CA GLY A 92 2.92 9.32 -13.08
C GLY A 92 3.76 9.68 -11.86
N GLY A 93 4.62 10.67 -12.02
CA GLY A 93 5.44 11.20 -10.95
C GLY A 93 6.73 10.42 -10.70
N SER A 94 7.47 10.83 -9.68
CA SER A 94 8.78 10.27 -9.38
C SER A 94 8.70 9.05 -8.46
N GLN A 95 9.74 8.19 -8.50
CA GLN A 95 9.91 7.11 -7.52
C GLN A 95 10.12 7.65 -6.09
N LYS A 96 10.61 8.88 -5.95
CA LYS A 96 10.66 9.58 -4.65
C LYS A 96 9.25 9.78 -4.10
N LEU A 97 8.34 10.30 -4.93
CA LEU A 97 6.94 10.51 -4.55
C LEU A 97 6.28 9.22 -4.11
N PHE A 98 6.51 8.11 -4.85
CA PHE A 98 6.02 6.79 -4.44
C PHE A 98 6.48 6.43 -3.02
N GLY A 99 7.77 6.64 -2.71
CA GLY A 99 8.33 6.38 -1.37
C GLY A 99 7.68 7.24 -0.29
N PHE A 100 7.49 8.54 -0.52
CA PHE A 100 6.83 9.42 0.45
C PHE A 100 5.35 9.07 0.65
N VAL A 101 4.63 8.70 -0.40
CA VAL A 101 3.25 8.20 -0.28
C VAL A 101 3.22 6.92 0.53
N ALA A 102 4.11 5.96 0.27
CA ALA A 102 4.21 4.73 1.06
C ALA A 102 4.50 5.01 2.54
N MET A 103 5.37 5.98 2.85
CA MET A 103 5.62 6.42 4.23
C MET A 103 4.36 6.95 4.92
N GLU A 104 3.56 7.78 4.24
CA GLU A 104 2.32 8.32 4.82
C GLU A 104 1.27 7.23 5.05
N LEU A 105 1.17 6.26 4.13
CA LEU A 105 0.28 5.11 4.31
C LEU A 105 0.73 4.26 5.51
N ALA A 106 2.01 3.87 5.55
CA ALA A 106 2.57 3.03 6.61
C ALA A 106 2.57 3.71 7.98
N ARG A 107 2.66 5.04 8.05
CA ARG A 107 2.63 5.82 9.30
C ARG A 107 1.34 5.60 10.08
N VAL A 108 0.24 5.35 9.42
CA VAL A 108 -1.06 5.08 10.03
C VAL A 108 -1.34 3.57 10.08
N ASP A 109 -1.14 2.88 8.94
CA ASP A 109 -1.39 1.44 8.87
C ASP A 109 -0.57 0.75 7.78
N ALA A 110 0.19 -0.28 8.18
CA ALA A 110 1.02 -1.05 7.28
C ALA A 110 0.21 -1.87 6.25
N SER A 111 -1.04 -2.23 6.55
CA SER A 111 -1.90 -2.97 5.62
C SER A 111 -2.29 -2.12 4.41
N PHE A 112 -2.57 -0.82 4.62
CA PHE A 112 -2.78 0.12 3.50
C PHE A 112 -1.53 0.32 2.65
N CYS A 113 -0.36 0.40 3.29
CA CYS A 113 0.91 0.47 2.57
C CYS A 113 1.15 -0.79 1.74
N THR A 114 0.90 -1.98 2.30
CA THR A 114 1.04 -3.26 1.62
C THR A 114 0.02 -3.38 0.48
N PHE A 115 -1.25 -3.04 0.73
CA PHE A 115 -2.29 -3.03 -0.31
C PHE A 115 -1.87 -2.18 -1.52
N PHE A 116 -1.44 -0.95 -1.27
CA PHE A 116 -0.99 -0.03 -2.31
C PHE A 116 0.28 -0.52 -3.01
N GLY A 117 1.30 -0.94 -2.25
CA GLY A 117 2.58 -1.37 -2.79
C GLY A 117 2.48 -2.62 -3.66
N VAL A 118 1.68 -3.61 -3.23
CA VAL A 118 1.42 -4.83 -4.03
C VAL A 118 0.66 -4.49 -5.30
N HIS A 119 -0.39 -3.68 -5.19
CA HIS A 119 -1.20 -3.30 -6.34
C HIS A 119 -0.42 -2.41 -7.33
N SER A 120 0.01 -1.23 -6.89
CA SER A 120 0.63 -0.22 -7.77
C SER A 120 2.10 -0.52 -8.08
N GLY A 121 2.87 -0.96 -7.08
CA GLY A 121 4.31 -1.19 -7.27
C GLY A 121 4.60 -2.52 -7.96
N LEU A 122 4.03 -3.63 -7.47
CA LEU A 122 4.40 -4.96 -7.95
C LEU A 122 3.52 -5.43 -9.11
N ALA A 123 2.20 -5.48 -8.94
CA ALA A 123 1.32 -6.01 -9.99
C ALA A 123 1.28 -5.11 -11.22
N MET A 124 0.99 -3.82 -11.04
CA MET A 124 1.03 -2.86 -12.16
C MET A 124 2.44 -2.73 -12.74
N GLY A 125 3.47 -2.74 -11.88
CA GLY A 125 4.87 -2.67 -12.32
C GLY A 125 5.26 -3.82 -13.23
N SER A 126 4.84 -5.06 -12.91
CA SER A 126 5.10 -6.21 -13.77
C SER A 126 4.46 -6.06 -15.15
N ILE A 127 3.21 -5.60 -15.20
CA ILE A 127 2.53 -5.37 -16.48
C ILE A 127 3.18 -4.21 -17.25
N TYR A 128 3.55 -3.14 -16.54
CA TYR A 128 4.16 -1.96 -17.14
C TYR A 128 5.52 -2.25 -17.78
N LEU A 129 6.38 -3.00 -17.08
CA LEU A 129 7.73 -3.29 -17.54
C LEU A 129 7.78 -4.40 -18.60
N ASP A 130 7.07 -5.51 -18.35
CA ASP A 130 7.23 -6.75 -19.12
C ASP A 130 5.99 -7.16 -19.91
N GLY A 131 4.85 -6.49 -19.72
CA GLY A 131 3.62 -6.79 -20.44
C GLY A 131 3.68 -6.36 -21.91
N SER A 132 2.95 -7.07 -22.79
CA SER A 132 2.71 -6.61 -24.16
C SER A 132 1.91 -5.30 -24.16
N GLU A 133 1.96 -4.56 -25.27
CA GLU A 133 1.18 -3.31 -25.39
C GLU A 133 -0.33 -3.55 -25.21
N GLU A 134 -0.83 -4.67 -25.73
CA GLU A 134 -2.22 -5.09 -25.54
C GLU A 134 -2.55 -5.31 -24.04
N GLN A 135 -1.67 -5.97 -23.30
CA GLN A 135 -1.83 -6.20 -21.86
C GLN A 135 -1.80 -4.89 -21.08
N LYS A 136 -0.88 -3.98 -21.42
CA LYS A 136 -0.79 -2.65 -20.79
C LYS A 136 -2.06 -1.84 -21.00
N GLN A 137 -2.55 -1.76 -22.24
CA GLN A 137 -3.79 -1.04 -22.57
C GLN A 137 -5.03 -1.66 -21.91
N LYS A 138 -5.07 -2.96 -21.75
CA LYS A 138 -6.18 -3.67 -21.13
C LYS A 138 -6.22 -3.50 -19.62
N TRP A 139 -5.09 -3.64 -18.94
CA TRP A 139 -5.05 -3.80 -17.50
C TRP A 139 -4.67 -2.53 -16.74
N LEU A 140 -3.69 -1.76 -17.21
CA LEU A 140 -3.19 -0.61 -16.45
C LEU A 140 -4.26 0.47 -16.22
N PRO A 141 -5.11 0.87 -17.20
CA PRO A 141 -6.10 1.93 -16.95
C PRO A 141 -7.11 1.61 -15.85
N PRO A 142 -7.77 0.45 -15.82
CA PRO A 142 -8.68 0.12 -14.73
C PRO A 142 -7.96 -0.11 -13.40
N MET A 143 -6.71 -0.60 -13.42
CA MET A 143 -5.90 -0.73 -12.22
C MET A 143 -5.49 0.64 -11.66
N ALA A 144 -5.08 1.58 -12.50
CA ALA A 144 -4.74 2.94 -12.06
C ALA A 144 -5.90 3.64 -11.35
N ARG A 145 -7.14 3.29 -11.69
CA ARG A 145 -8.34 3.79 -11.01
C ARG A 145 -8.81 2.89 -9.86
N PHE A 146 -8.04 1.87 -9.48
CA PHE A 146 -8.43 0.85 -8.47
C PHE A 146 -9.81 0.21 -8.76
N GLU A 147 -10.21 0.11 -10.01
CA GLU A 147 -11.41 -0.64 -10.46
C GLU A 147 -11.09 -2.13 -10.56
N LYS A 148 -9.82 -2.45 -10.80
CA LYS A 148 -9.25 -3.78 -10.79
C LYS A 148 -8.07 -3.81 -9.83
N ILE A 149 -8.10 -4.75 -8.90
CA ILE A 149 -7.04 -4.90 -7.90
C ILE A 149 -6.09 -6.01 -8.33
N GLY A 150 -4.78 -5.72 -8.25
CA GLY A 150 -3.74 -6.68 -8.57
C GLY A 150 -3.10 -7.32 -7.34
N CYS A 151 -2.68 -8.59 -7.49
CA CYS A 151 -1.78 -9.26 -6.57
C CYS A 151 -0.51 -9.75 -7.28
N PHE A 152 0.51 -10.15 -6.48
CA PHE A 152 1.82 -10.53 -7.00
C PHE A 152 2.29 -11.82 -6.36
N GLY A 153 2.11 -12.93 -7.06
CA GLY A 153 2.42 -14.29 -6.61
C GLY A 153 3.83 -14.72 -6.97
N LEU A 154 4.82 -14.31 -6.17
CA LEU A 154 6.22 -14.73 -6.31
C LEU A 154 6.62 -15.76 -5.26
N THR A 155 6.43 -15.45 -3.97
CA THR A 155 6.90 -16.25 -2.82
C THR A 155 6.28 -17.62 -2.78
N GLU A 156 7.07 -18.63 -2.46
CA GLU A 156 6.67 -20.03 -2.31
C GLU A 156 6.99 -20.58 -0.91
N PRO A 157 6.27 -21.61 -0.42
CA PRO A 157 6.48 -22.15 0.93
C PRO A 157 7.90 -22.65 1.19
N LEU A 158 8.53 -23.25 0.20
CA LEU A 158 9.84 -23.92 0.33
C LEU A 158 10.99 -23.14 -0.30
N VAL A 159 10.72 -21.98 -0.92
CA VAL A 159 11.71 -21.18 -1.66
C VAL A 159 11.68 -19.74 -1.18
N GLY A 160 12.72 -19.30 -0.49
CA GLY A 160 12.86 -17.92 -0.01
C GLY A 160 13.21 -16.95 -1.14
N SER A 161 14.45 -16.95 -1.60
CA SER A 161 14.97 -16.07 -2.65
C SER A 161 14.97 -16.73 -4.03
N GLY A 162 13.83 -17.31 -4.41
CA GLY A 162 13.71 -18.14 -5.61
C GLY A 162 13.52 -17.42 -6.95
N ALA A 163 13.42 -16.10 -6.94
CA ALA A 163 13.07 -15.32 -8.13
C ALA A 163 14.01 -15.57 -9.34
N SER A 164 15.28 -15.84 -9.10
CA SER A 164 16.31 -16.02 -10.13
C SER A 164 16.44 -17.46 -10.68
N GLY A 165 15.47 -18.34 -10.44
CA GLY A 165 15.50 -19.70 -10.99
C GLY A 165 15.15 -20.80 -10.01
N GLY A 166 14.94 -20.49 -8.73
CA GLY A 166 14.58 -21.47 -7.70
C GLY A 166 13.09 -21.76 -7.55
N LEU A 167 12.21 -21.11 -8.36
CA LEU A 167 10.77 -21.33 -8.26
C LEU A 167 10.38 -22.77 -8.58
N LEU A 168 9.55 -23.34 -7.70
CA LEU A 168 8.97 -24.67 -7.86
C LEU A 168 7.65 -24.65 -8.63
N THR A 169 6.91 -23.54 -8.59
CA THR A 169 5.73 -23.34 -9.45
C THR A 169 6.16 -23.39 -10.90
N THR A 170 5.45 -24.22 -11.67
CA THR A 170 5.74 -24.46 -13.09
C THR A 170 4.65 -23.93 -13.99
N ALA A 171 5.02 -23.59 -15.23
CA ALA A 171 4.11 -23.25 -16.30
C ALA A 171 4.33 -24.19 -17.50
N LYS A 172 3.25 -24.76 -18.04
CA LYS A 172 3.26 -25.56 -19.24
C LYS A 172 2.30 -24.99 -20.26
N ARG A 173 2.77 -24.78 -21.49
CA ARG A 173 1.89 -24.32 -22.55
C ARG A 173 0.94 -25.43 -22.99
N ASP A 174 -0.33 -25.09 -23.19
CA ASP A 174 -1.39 -25.96 -23.70
C ASP A 174 -2.20 -25.20 -24.77
N GLY A 175 -1.84 -25.37 -26.03
CA GLY A 175 -2.40 -24.57 -27.12
C GLY A 175 -2.14 -23.07 -26.93
N ASP A 176 -3.22 -22.29 -26.82
CA ASP A 176 -3.18 -20.83 -26.60
C ASP A 176 -3.22 -20.44 -25.12
N THR A 177 -3.22 -21.42 -24.22
CA THR A 177 -3.29 -21.20 -22.77
C THR A 177 -2.05 -21.73 -22.06
N TRP A 178 -1.95 -21.44 -20.76
CA TRP A 178 -0.90 -21.93 -19.88
C TRP A 178 -1.52 -22.63 -18.68
N ILE A 179 -1.00 -23.82 -18.38
CA ILE A 179 -1.32 -24.56 -17.15
C ILE A 179 -0.25 -24.20 -16.12
N LEU A 180 -0.67 -23.52 -15.04
CA LEU A 180 0.19 -23.21 -13.89
C LEU A 180 -0.03 -24.29 -12.82
N ASN A 181 1.06 -24.85 -12.27
CA ASN A 181 1.01 -25.84 -11.21
C ASN A 181 2.05 -25.51 -10.13
N GLY A 182 1.58 -25.32 -8.90
CA GLY A 182 2.43 -24.99 -7.77
C GLY A 182 1.66 -24.26 -6.68
N GLU A 183 2.40 -23.76 -5.69
CA GLU A 183 1.86 -23.10 -4.51
C GLU A 183 2.59 -21.78 -4.27
N LYS A 184 1.82 -20.74 -3.96
CA LYS A 184 2.32 -19.43 -3.54
C LYS A 184 1.91 -19.14 -2.10
N ARG A 185 2.74 -18.37 -1.36
CA ARG A 185 2.52 -18.10 0.05
C ARG A 185 2.67 -16.61 0.35
N TRP A 186 1.86 -16.14 1.30
CA TRP A 186 1.88 -14.76 1.80
C TRP A 186 1.68 -13.70 0.71
N ILE A 187 0.69 -13.95 -0.17
CA ILE A 187 0.42 -13.07 -1.29
C ILE A 187 -0.59 -12.00 -0.87
N GLY A 188 -0.09 -10.77 -0.71
CA GLY A 188 -0.94 -9.61 -0.45
C GLY A 188 -1.98 -9.43 -1.56
N ASN A 189 -3.18 -9.01 -1.19
CA ASN A 189 -4.35 -8.80 -2.05
C ASN A 189 -4.94 -10.08 -2.68
N ALA A 190 -4.33 -11.26 -2.55
CA ALA A 190 -4.76 -12.47 -3.26
C ALA A 190 -6.24 -12.85 -3.03
N PRO A 191 -6.83 -12.75 -1.80
CA PRO A 191 -8.21 -13.17 -1.58
C PRO A 191 -9.26 -12.34 -2.33
N TRP A 192 -8.91 -11.13 -2.82
CA TRP A 192 -9.84 -10.19 -3.42
C TRP A 192 -9.31 -9.51 -4.68
N CYS A 193 -8.21 -10.02 -5.26
CA CYS A 193 -7.68 -9.45 -6.49
C CYS A 193 -8.51 -9.84 -7.71
N ASP A 194 -8.56 -8.93 -8.66
CA ASP A 194 -9.13 -9.17 -10.01
C ASP A 194 -8.05 -9.68 -10.98
N VAL A 195 -6.79 -9.33 -10.73
CA VAL A 195 -5.65 -9.64 -11.60
C VAL A 195 -4.53 -10.25 -10.75
N SER A 196 -4.17 -11.48 -11.04
CA SER A 196 -3.06 -12.17 -10.38
C SER A 196 -1.85 -12.23 -11.30
N ILE A 197 -0.72 -11.65 -10.86
CA ILE A 197 0.58 -11.86 -11.53
C ILE A 197 1.25 -13.04 -10.84
N ILE A 198 1.42 -14.14 -11.57
CA ILE A 198 2.04 -15.35 -11.05
C ILE A 198 3.38 -15.60 -11.75
N TRP A 199 4.44 -15.63 -10.95
CA TRP A 199 5.76 -15.98 -11.44
C TRP A 199 5.96 -17.50 -11.37
N ALA A 200 6.29 -18.10 -12.51
CA ALA A 200 6.47 -19.54 -12.63
C ALA A 200 7.60 -19.87 -13.59
N ARG A 201 8.14 -21.07 -13.46
CA ARG A 201 9.18 -21.60 -14.33
C ARG A 201 8.54 -22.31 -15.52
N ASP A 202 8.79 -21.81 -16.71
CA ASP A 202 8.36 -22.44 -17.96
C ASP A 202 9.10 -23.78 -18.16
N LEU A 203 8.35 -24.87 -18.32
CA LEU A 203 8.92 -26.21 -18.52
C LEU A 203 9.62 -26.40 -19.88
N ALA A 204 9.39 -25.51 -20.84
CA ALA A 204 9.98 -25.62 -22.16
C ALA A 204 11.45 -25.16 -22.20
N ASP A 205 11.77 -24.08 -21.48
CA ASP A 205 13.09 -23.44 -21.50
C ASP A 205 13.73 -23.25 -20.12
N ASN A 206 13.02 -23.65 -19.07
CA ASN A 206 13.43 -23.56 -17.67
C ASN A 206 13.62 -22.10 -17.18
N GLN A 207 13.05 -21.10 -17.88
CA GLN A 207 13.13 -19.70 -17.52
C GLN A 207 11.95 -19.29 -16.63
N VAL A 208 12.20 -18.37 -15.72
CA VAL A 208 11.14 -17.75 -14.90
C VAL A 208 10.42 -16.68 -15.74
N LYS A 209 9.10 -16.80 -15.83
CA LYS A 209 8.22 -15.87 -16.56
C LYS A 209 7.05 -15.45 -15.69
N GLY A 210 6.50 -14.25 -15.96
CA GLY A 210 5.29 -13.74 -15.35
C GLY A 210 4.04 -14.12 -16.16
N PHE A 211 3.03 -14.62 -15.49
CA PHE A 211 1.74 -14.96 -16.07
C PHE A 211 0.64 -14.16 -15.36
N HIS A 212 -0.35 -13.69 -16.10
CA HIS A 212 -1.51 -13.03 -15.50
C HIS A 212 -2.79 -13.85 -15.74
N ARG A 213 -3.67 -13.81 -14.77
CA ARG A 213 -5.03 -14.38 -14.81
C ARG A 213 -6.03 -13.32 -14.42
#